data_4bdbc89311220f5c75fd41a37173c9ee
#
_entry.id   4bdbc89311220f5c75fd41a37173c9ee
#
_cell.length_a   1.000
_cell.length_b   1.000
_cell.length_c   1.000
_cell.angle_alpha   90.00
_cell.angle_beta   90.00
_cell.angle_gamma   90.00
#
_symmetry.space_group_name_H-M   'P 1'
#
loop_
_entity.id
_entity.type
_entity.pdbx_description
1 polymer ?
#
loop_
_entity_poly.entity_id
_entity_poly.type
_entity_poly.pdbx_seq_one_letter_code
_entity_poly.pdbx_strand_id
1 'polypeptide(L)'
;DLKILSDTFDPEEYAICISKDNSDLKNKINAALKELQEDGTLDMIKKNYTGTDAEKGNYPYVIQDVDRSAGKLVMATNAAFKPYEYYDGGSITGLDVDMMHAICDKLGMSLEIEDIEFDAIINAVQSGKADVGAAGMTVTEDRLKSIDFTNSYTTSKQVIIVKDENASVQKMSFAEKLKENFITDNRWQYIAKGLLNTIIITVFAIIIGIVLGFLIAIIRTSHDKN
;
A
#
# COMPACT_ATOMS: atom_id res chain seq x y z
N ASP A 1 -15.87 -20.95 -11.44
CA ASP A 1 -16.22 -19.61 -11.91
C ASP A 1 -16.98 -18.86 -10.82
N LEU A 2 -16.84 -17.53 -10.81
CA LEU A 2 -17.45 -16.62 -9.85
C LEU A 2 -18.44 -15.70 -10.58
N LYS A 3 -19.49 -15.30 -9.90
CA LYS A 3 -20.39 -14.25 -10.38
C LYS A 3 -20.62 -13.19 -9.32
N ILE A 4 -20.82 -11.98 -9.77
CA ILE A 4 -21.22 -10.86 -8.94
C ILE A 4 -22.74 -10.86 -8.88
N LEU A 5 -23.29 -10.78 -7.66
CA LEU A 5 -24.75 -10.64 -7.49
C LEU A 5 -25.20 -9.24 -7.91
N SER A 6 -26.47 -9.15 -8.33
CA SER A 6 -27.12 -7.86 -8.65
C SER A 6 -27.30 -6.98 -7.41
N ASP A 7 -27.48 -7.61 -6.24
CA ASP A 7 -27.61 -6.90 -4.98
C ASP A 7 -26.23 -6.42 -4.55
N THR A 8 -26.14 -5.12 -4.30
CA THR A 8 -24.90 -4.46 -3.90
C THR A 8 -25.15 -3.67 -2.63
N PHE A 9 -24.09 -3.45 -1.87
CA PHE A 9 -24.13 -2.51 -0.74
C PHE A 9 -24.25 -1.07 -1.24
N ASP A 10 -24.72 -0.18 -0.38
CA ASP A 10 -24.69 1.24 -0.65
C ASP A 10 -23.24 1.71 -0.91
N PRO A 11 -23.05 2.72 -1.76
CA PRO A 11 -21.72 3.29 -1.99
C PRO A 11 -21.12 3.80 -0.69
N GLU A 12 -19.87 3.48 -0.46
CA GLU A 12 -19.09 3.95 0.68
C GLU A 12 -18.25 5.16 0.26
N GLU A 13 -18.20 6.17 1.10
CA GLU A 13 -17.33 7.33 0.92
C GLU A 13 -16.03 7.13 1.67
N TYR A 14 -14.90 7.23 0.98
CA TYR A 14 -13.57 7.19 1.58
C TYR A 14 -13.05 8.60 1.82
N ALA A 15 -12.57 8.83 3.04
CA ALA A 15 -12.03 10.12 3.46
C ALA A 15 -10.84 9.94 4.39
N ILE A 16 -10.03 10.99 4.52
CA ILE A 16 -8.90 11.03 5.42
C ILE A 16 -9.40 11.30 6.82
N CYS A 17 -9.09 10.45 7.79
CA CYS A 17 -9.45 10.69 9.18
C CYS A 17 -8.42 11.60 9.86
N ILE A 18 -8.90 12.43 10.77
CA ILE A 18 -8.12 13.45 11.46
C ILE A 18 -8.67 13.68 12.87
N SER A 19 -7.82 14.12 13.81
CA SER A 19 -8.27 14.44 15.15
C SER A 19 -9.33 15.56 15.14
N LYS A 20 -10.36 15.41 15.96
CA LYS A 20 -11.39 16.46 16.18
C LYS A 20 -10.81 17.77 16.66
N ASP A 21 -9.67 17.71 17.34
CA ASP A 21 -8.99 18.88 17.89
C ASP A 21 -8.14 19.60 16.82
N ASN A 22 -7.97 19.03 15.61
CA ASN A 22 -7.13 19.60 14.55
C ASN A 22 -7.95 20.09 13.35
N SER A 23 -8.91 20.97 13.63
CA SER A 23 -9.77 21.56 12.58
C SER A 23 -8.99 22.40 11.56
N ASP A 24 -7.86 23.00 11.94
CA ASP A 24 -7.02 23.80 11.06
C ASP A 24 -6.38 22.90 9.98
N LEU A 25 -5.78 21.78 10.37
CA LEU A 25 -5.22 20.81 9.43
C LEU A 25 -6.30 20.22 8.51
N LYS A 26 -7.49 19.90 9.06
CA LYS A 26 -8.63 19.45 8.24
C LYS A 26 -8.99 20.43 7.15
N ASN A 27 -9.07 21.71 7.49
CA ASN A 27 -9.42 22.76 6.53
C ASN A 27 -8.34 22.92 5.45
N LYS A 28 -7.06 22.85 5.83
CA LYS A 28 -5.93 22.89 4.89
C LYS A 28 -5.95 21.71 3.93
N ILE A 29 -6.17 20.51 4.44
CA ILE A 29 -6.27 19.31 3.61
C ILE A 29 -7.49 19.38 2.67
N ASN A 30 -8.64 19.84 3.15
CA ASN A 30 -9.82 20.01 2.30
C ASN A 30 -9.59 21.05 1.20
N ALA A 31 -8.88 22.15 1.48
CA ALA A 31 -8.50 23.12 0.47
C ALA A 31 -7.57 22.51 -0.59
N ALA A 32 -6.55 21.76 -0.15
CA ALA A 32 -5.65 21.04 -1.05
C ALA A 32 -6.39 19.99 -1.90
N LEU A 33 -7.27 19.19 -1.30
CA LEU A 33 -8.11 18.22 -2.04
C LEU A 33 -8.96 18.90 -3.11
N LYS A 34 -9.54 20.06 -2.78
CA LYS A 34 -10.32 20.85 -3.73
C LYS A 34 -9.47 21.33 -4.91
N GLU A 35 -8.28 21.87 -4.63
CA GLU A 35 -7.35 22.29 -5.68
C GLU A 35 -6.93 21.13 -6.58
N LEU A 36 -6.59 19.96 -5.99
CA LEU A 36 -6.22 18.76 -6.73
C LEU A 36 -7.37 18.20 -7.58
N GLN A 37 -8.61 18.42 -7.15
CA GLN A 37 -9.80 18.08 -7.93
C GLN A 37 -9.99 19.06 -9.10
N GLU A 38 -9.83 20.36 -8.85
CA GLU A 38 -10.02 21.43 -9.85
C GLU A 38 -8.94 21.39 -10.94
N ASP A 39 -7.69 21.08 -10.59
CA ASP A 39 -6.59 20.99 -11.55
C ASP A 39 -6.48 19.60 -12.22
N GLY A 40 -7.34 18.65 -11.85
CA GLY A 40 -7.42 17.30 -12.42
C GLY A 40 -6.38 16.32 -11.91
N THR A 41 -5.48 16.72 -11.00
CA THR A 41 -4.43 15.84 -10.44
C THR A 41 -5.04 14.65 -9.71
N LEU A 42 -6.07 14.88 -8.88
CA LEU A 42 -6.75 13.82 -8.15
C LEU A 42 -7.41 12.81 -9.09
N ASP A 43 -7.98 13.25 -10.20
CA ASP A 43 -8.58 12.37 -11.21
C ASP A 43 -7.53 11.55 -11.95
N MET A 44 -6.35 12.12 -12.23
CA MET A 44 -5.23 11.37 -12.82
C MET A 44 -4.72 10.29 -11.86
N ILE A 45 -4.56 10.61 -10.57
CA ILE A 45 -4.18 9.63 -9.55
C ILE A 45 -5.22 8.49 -9.48
N LYS A 46 -6.52 8.81 -9.44
CA LYS A 46 -7.58 7.79 -9.46
C LYS A 46 -7.50 6.91 -10.70
N LYS A 47 -7.34 7.48 -11.89
CA LYS A 47 -7.20 6.73 -13.14
C LYS A 47 -6.00 5.80 -13.12
N ASN A 48 -4.88 6.25 -12.53
CA ASN A 48 -3.68 5.42 -12.42
C ASN A 48 -3.92 4.12 -11.65
N TYR A 49 -4.77 4.13 -10.63
CA TYR A 49 -4.98 3.00 -9.74
C TYR A 49 -6.31 2.26 -9.97
N THR A 50 -7.38 2.99 -10.26
CA THR A 50 -8.76 2.45 -10.34
C THR A 50 -9.42 2.66 -11.70
N GLY A 51 -8.74 3.26 -12.65
CA GLY A 51 -9.22 3.45 -14.01
C GLY A 51 -9.40 2.16 -14.80
N THR A 52 -9.66 2.29 -16.10
CA THR A 52 -9.71 1.16 -17.03
C THR A 52 -8.33 0.49 -17.14
N ASP A 53 -8.28 -0.72 -17.68
CA ASP A 53 -7.00 -1.43 -17.86
C ASP A 53 -6.02 -0.67 -18.79
N ALA A 54 -6.55 0.18 -19.67
CA ALA A 54 -5.74 1.07 -20.53
C ALA A 54 -5.22 2.31 -19.80
N GLU A 55 -5.82 2.68 -18.65
CA GLU A 55 -5.44 3.86 -17.87
C GLU A 55 -4.50 3.51 -16.71
N LYS A 56 -4.70 2.35 -16.09
CA LYS A 56 -3.88 1.91 -14.94
C LYS A 56 -2.40 1.91 -15.24
N GLY A 57 -1.62 2.51 -14.34
CA GLY A 57 -0.17 2.59 -14.46
C GLY A 57 0.36 3.65 -15.42
N ASN A 58 -0.53 4.41 -16.11
CA ASN A 58 -0.12 5.40 -17.11
C ASN A 58 -0.13 6.85 -16.60
N TYR A 59 -0.53 7.08 -15.36
CA TYR A 59 -0.62 8.40 -14.73
C TYR A 59 0.06 8.42 -13.35
N PRO A 60 1.33 7.95 -13.22
CA PRO A 60 2.01 7.95 -11.93
C PRO A 60 2.15 9.38 -11.42
N TYR A 61 1.81 9.60 -10.15
CA TYR A 61 2.07 10.88 -9.52
C TYR A 61 3.59 11.06 -9.33
N VAL A 62 4.08 12.23 -9.73
CA VAL A 62 5.48 12.61 -9.52
C VAL A 62 5.52 13.65 -8.42
N ILE A 63 6.15 13.31 -7.30
CA ILE A 63 6.35 14.20 -6.15
C ILE A 63 7.09 15.45 -6.65
N GLN A 64 6.50 16.63 -6.35
CA GLN A 64 7.03 17.89 -6.82
C GLN A 64 8.21 18.36 -5.97
N ASP A 65 9.15 19.07 -6.61
CA ASP A 65 10.25 19.74 -5.91
C ASP A 65 9.75 21.10 -5.39
N VAL A 66 9.16 21.09 -4.19
CA VAL A 66 8.62 22.28 -3.51
C VAL A 66 9.33 22.51 -2.19
N ASP A 67 9.29 23.78 -1.71
CA ASP A 67 9.73 24.08 -0.37
C ASP A 67 8.87 23.34 0.68
N ARG A 68 9.51 22.55 1.53
CA ARG A 68 8.87 21.74 2.57
C ARG A 68 9.11 22.31 3.98
N SER A 69 9.34 23.61 4.06
CA SER A 69 9.60 24.30 5.33
C SER A 69 8.36 24.38 6.24
N ALA A 70 7.16 24.08 5.72
CA ALA A 70 5.94 24.02 6.53
C ALA A 70 5.90 22.84 7.52
N GLY A 71 6.87 21.93 7.45
CA GLY A 71 7.04 20.85 8.40
C GLY A 71 6.78 19.46 7.83
N LYS A 72 6.41 18.53 8.71
CA LYS A 72 6.17 17.13 8.40
C LYS A 72 4.72 16.77 8.71
N LEU A 73 4.11 15.95 7.87
CA LEU A 73 2.80 15.34 8.10
C LEU A 73 2.99 13.82 8.22
N VAL A 74 2.56 13.26 9.33
CA VAL A 74 2.62 11.82 9.60
C VAL A 74 1.28 11.19 9.23
N MET A 75 1.31 10.29 8.24
CA MET A 75 0.16 9.51 7.78
C MET A 75 0.23 8.09 8.34
N ALA A 76 -0.76 7.69 9.14
CA ALA A 76 -0.98 6.29 9.48
C ALA A 76 -1.78 5.60 8.37
N THR A 77 -1.35 4.41 7.99
CA THR A 77 -2.01 3.58 6.96
C THR A 77 -1.90 2.10 7.31
N ASN A 78 -2.56 1.23 6.54
CA ASN A 78 -2.37 -0.22 6.58
C ASN A 78 -2.06 -0.72 5.16
N ALA A 79 -0.77 -0.91 4.86
CA ALA A 79 -0.27 -1.17 3.51
C ALA A 79 -0.57 -2.59 3.00
N ALA A 80 -1.81 -3.05 3.19
CA ALA A 80 -2.35 -4.33 2.78
C ALA A 80 -3.61 -4.22 1.90
N PHE A 81 -4.00 -3.01 1.48
CA PHE A 81 -5.26 -2.75 0.77
C PHE A 81 -5.06 -2.19 -0.64
N LYS A 82 -4.63 -3.05 -1.57
CA LYS A 82 -4.49 -2.67 -2.99
C LYS A 82 -5.87 -2.39 -3.62
N PRO A 83 -6.02 -1.29 -4.40
CA PRO A 83 -5.00 -0.41 -4.96
C PRO A 83 -4.76 0.88 -4.15
N TYR A 84 -5.30 1.01 -2.94
CA TYR A 84 -5.25 2.25 -2.15
C TYR A 84 -3.90 2.43 -1.44
N GLU A 85 -3.45 1.41 -0.69
CA GLU A 85 -2.14 1.38 -0.03
C GLU A 85 -1.62 -0.06 0.01
N TYR A 86 -0.40 -0.27 -0.48
CA TYR A 86 0.21 -1.60 -0.54
C TYR A 86 1.72 -1.50 -0.76
N TYR A 87 2.41 -2.59 -0.46
CA TYR A 87 3.84 -2.70 -0.77
C TYR A 87 4.07 -3.06 -2.24
N ASP A 88 4.94 -2.28 -2.91
CA ASP A 88 5.51 -2.61 -4.21
C ASP A 88 7.01 -2.37 -4.20
N GLY A 89 7.79 -3.40 -4.52
CA GLY A 89 9.27 -3.31 -4.54
C GLY A 89 9.92 -2.90 -3.21
N GLY A 90 9.20 -3.04 -2.08
CA GLY A 90 9.69 -2.66 -0.75
C GLY A 90 9.30 -1.25 -0.30
N SER A 91 8.61 -0.50 -1.15
CA SER A 91 8.04 0.82 -0.82
C SER A 91 6.52 0.74 -0.71
N ILE A 92 5.94 1.57 0.15
CA ILE A 92 4.48 1.71 0.22
C ILE A 92 4.04 2.64 -0.90
N THR A 93 3.05 2.21 -1.67
CA THR A 93 2.48 2.93 -2.80
C THR A 93 0.97 2.71 -2.85
N GLY A 94 0.27 3.44 -3.70
CA GLY A 94 -1.16 3.32 -3.89
C GLY A 94 -1.84 4.68 -4.07
N LEU A 95 -3.14 4.63 -4.32
CA LEU A 95 -3.95 5.84 -4.54
C LEU A 95 -3.86 6.80 -3.35
N ASP A 96 -4.00 6.29 -2.13
CA ASP A 96 -3.98 7.09 -0.91
C ASP A 96 -2.59 7.70 -0.68
N VAL A 97 -1.54 6.93 -0.98
CA VAL A 97 -0.15 7.38 -0.85
C VAL A 97 0.15 8.53 -1.82
N ASP A 98 -0.18 8.36 -3.11
CA ASP A 98 0.06 9.38 -4.12
C ASP A 98 -0.78 10.63 -3.87
N MET A 99 -2.05 10.47 -3.45
CA MET A 99 -2.90 11.57 -3.03
C MET A 99 -2.31 12.34 -1.85
N MET A 100 -1.81 11.65 -0.84
CA MET A 100 -1.19 12.29 0.32
C MET A 100 0.11 13.00 -0.03
N HIS A 101 0.93 12.46 -0.95
CA HIS A 101 2.06 13.18 -1.51
C HIS A 101 1.63 14.47 -2.21
N ALA A 102 0.57 14.40 -3.05
CA ALA A 102 0.05 15.58 -3.73
C ALA A 102 -0.49 16.65 -2.77
N ILE A 103 -1.17 16.23 -1.69
CA ILE A 103 -1.61 17.13 -0.62
C ILE A 103 -0.41 17.78 0.07
N CYS A 104 0.62 17.00 0.41
CA CYS A 104 1.82 17.53 1.05
C CYS A 104 2.57 18.51 0.15
N ASP A 105 2.61 18.26 -1.17
CA ASP A 105 3.19 19.19 -2.15
C ASP A 105 2.45 20.54 -2.14
N LYS A 106 1.10 20.53 -2.09
CA LYS A 106 0.29 21.76 -1.96
C LYS A 106 0.49 22.48 -0.62
N LEU A 107 0.72 21.73 0.46
CA LEU A 107 0.90 22.29 1.80
C LEU A 107 2.34 22.71 2.11
N GLY A 108 3.31 22.39 1.26
CA GLY A 108 4.73 22.62 1.53
C GLY A 108 5.26 21.75 2.69
N MET A 109 4.73 20.55 2.87
CA MET A 109 5.09 19.62 3.94
C MET A 109 5.78 18.36 3.40
N SER A 110 6.63 17.74 4.21
CA SER A 110 7.11 16.38 3.93
C SER A 110 6.11 15.35 4.42
N LEU A 111 5.95 14.23 3.70
CA LEU A 111 5.12 13.11 4.10
C LEU A 111 6.00 12.04 4.77
N GLU A 112 5.57 11.59 5.95
CA GLU A 112 6.06 10.37 6.60
C GLU A 112 4.91 9.36 6.70
N ILE A 113 5.16 8.10 6.31
CA ILE A 113 4.13 7.07 6.27
C ILE A 113 4.44 6.02 7.33
N GLU A 114 3.49 5.77 8.22
CA GLU A 114 3.54 4.72 9.23
C GLU A 114 2.57 3.59 8.86
N ASP A 115 3.10 2.40 8.59
CA ASP A 115 2.32 1.20 8.35
C ASP A 115 1.97 0.53 9.69
N ILE A 116 0.69 0.51 10.00
CA ILE A 116 0.17 -0.07 11.26
C ILE A 116 -1.09 -0.88 10.97
N GLU A 117 -1.54 -1.66 11.95
CA GLU A 117 -2.82 -2.36 11.84
C GLU A 117 -3.99 -1.39 11.65
N PHE A 118 -4.91 -1.71 10.73
CA PHE A 118 -6.04 -0.83 10.37
C PHE A 118 -6.84 -0.35 11.59
N ASP A 119 -7.11 -1.26 12.52
CA ASP A 119 -7.87 -0.95 13.74
C ASP A 119 -7.12 -0.01 14.72
N ALA A 120 -5.81 0.16 14.52
CA ALA A 120 -4.99 1.05 15.33
C ALA A 120 -4.93 2.49 14.78
N ILE A 121 -5.31 2.73 13.53
CA ILE A 121 -5.18 4.03 12.84
C ILE A 121 -5.91 5.15 13.60
N ILE A 122 -7.19 4.94 13.94
CA ILE A 122 -7.98 5.95 14.65
C ILE A 122 -7.33 6.31 15.99
N ASN A 123 -6.84 5.31 16.74
CA ASN A 123 -6.16 5.54 18.01
C ASN A 123 -4.83 6.28 17.83
N ALA A 124 -4.08 6.00 16.76
CA ALA A 124 -2.84 6.71 16.46
C ALA A 124 -3.09 8.19 16.18
N VAL A 125 -4.14 8.51 15.41
CA VAL A 125 -4.54 9.89 15.10
C VAL A 125 -5.09 10.61 16.34
N GLN A 126 -5.91 9.96 17.15
CA GLN A 126 -6.43 10.55 18.41
C GLN A 126 -5.34 10.86 19.42
N SER A 127 -4.33 10.01 19.51
CA SER A 127 -3.21 10.19 20.45
C SER A 127 -2.11 11.14 19.94
N GLY A 128 -2.22 11.64 18.72
CA GLY A 128 -1.22 12.50 18.09
C GLY A 128 0.07 11.77 17.68
N LYS A 129 0.06 10.43 17.59
CA LYS A 129 1.15 9.65 17.02
C LYS A 129 1.21 9.82 15.49
N ALA A 130 0.05 9.96 14.86
CA ALA A 130 -0.08 10.35 13.48
C ALA A 130 -0.96 11.61 13.38
N ASP A 131 -0.71 12.42 12.37
CA ASP A 131 -1.50 13.63 12.12
C ASP A 131 -2.81 13.29 11.41
N VAL A 132 -2.75 12.30 10.52
CA VAL A 132 -3.88 11.82 9.71
C VAL A 132 -3.85 10.30 9.55
N GLY A 133 -5.01 9.73 9.19
CA GLY A 133 -5.10 8.34 8.72
C GLY A 133 -5.71 8.31 7.32
N ALA A 134 -5.02 7.69 6.37
CA ALA A 134 -5.52 7.44 5.03
C ALA A 134 -5.28 5.96 4.69
N ALA A 135 -6.37 5.21 4.52
CA ALA A 135 -6.34 3.75 4.38
C ALA A 135 -7.66 3.22 3.78
N GLY A 136 -8.14 3.82 2.67
CA GLY A 136 -9.45 3.47 2.13
C GLY A 136 -10.55 3.52 3.18
N MET A 137 -10.49 4.48 4.09
CA MET A 137 -11.32 4.49 5.30
C MET A 137 -12.72 5.04 5.01
N THR A 138 -13.72 4.18 5.19
CA THR A 138 -15.14 4.55 5.08
C THR A 138 -15.55 5.50 6.19
N VAL A 139 -16.24 6.58 5.83
CA VAL A 139 -16.90 7.47 6.78
C VAL A 139 -18.12 6.74 7.37
N THR A 140 -18.14 6.53 8.68
CA THR A 140 -19.25 5.91 9.39
C THR A 140 -19.64 6.72 10.63
N GLU A 141 -20.91 6.62 11.03
CA GLU A 141 -21.39 7.31 12.26
C GLU A 141 -20.62 6.89 13.49
N ASP A 142 -20.20 5.63 13.60
CA ASP A 142 -19.43 5.15 14.73
C ASP A 142 -18.03 5.76 14.78
N ARG A 143 -17.35 5.85 13.64
CA ARG A 143 -16.04 6.51 13.54
C ARG A 143 -16.13 8.01 13.83
N LEU A 144 -17.18 8.67 13.34
CA LEU A 144 -17.45 10.09 13.60
C LEU A 144 -17.65 10.42 15.08
N LYS A 145 -17.98 9.45 15.95
CA LYS A 145 -18.00 9.67 17.40
C LYS A 145 -16.60 9.95 17.96
N SER A 146 -15.59 9.34 17.38
CA SER A 146 -14.22 9.32 17.90
C SER A 146 -13.25 10.20 17.12
N ILE A 147 -13.45 10.36 15.83
CA ILE A 147 -12.56 11.04 14.90
C ILE A 147 -13.37 11.96 13.97
N ASP A 148 -12.71 12.89 13.32
CA ASP A 148 -13.30 13.69 12.25
C ASP A 148 -12.77 13.22 10.88
N PHE A 149 -13.41 13.63 9.81
CA PHE A 149 -13.02 13.29 8.45
C PHE A 149 -12.94 14.55 7.57
N THR A 150 -12.06 14.49 6.58
CA THR A 150 -12.05 15.44 5.47
C THR A 150 -13.26 15.25 4.57
N ASN A 151 -13.38 16.07 3.51
CA ASN A 151 -14.25 15.75 2.40
C ASN A 151 -13.82 14.40 1.80
N SER A 152 -14.79 13.64 1.30
CA SER A 152 -14.53 12.38 0.60
C SER A 152 -13.72 12.64 -0.67
N TYR A 153 -12.67 11.84 -0.89
CA TYR A 153 -11.85 11.89 -2.10
C TYR A 153 -12.25 10.86 -3.15
N THR A 154 -12.95 9.80 -2.74
CA THR A 154 -13.49 8.77 -3.66
C THR A 154 -14.67 8.06 -3.04
N THR A 155 -15.45 7.40 -3.89
CA THR A 155 -16.51 6.48 -3.49
C THR A 155 -16.16 5.07 -3.96
N SER A 156 -16.45 4.09 -3.13
CA SER A 156 -16.29 2.67 -3.46
C SER A 156 -17.63 1.96 -3.36
N LYS A 157 -17.78 0.88 -4.11
CA LYS A 157 -18.97 0.05 -4.07
C LYS A 157 -18.58 -1.39 -3.80
N GLN A 158 -19.05 -1.94 -2.70
CA GLN A 158 -18.84 -3.34 -2.40
C GLN A 158 -19.86 -4.20 -3.16
N VAL A 159 -19.41 -5.35 -3.62
CA VAL A 159 -20.25 -6.31 -4.34
C VAL A 159 -20.13 -7.69 -3.69
N ILE A 160 -21.18 -8.48 -3.78
CA ILE A 160 -21.18 -9.85 -3.28
C ILE A 160 -20.73 -10.77 -4.41
N ILE A 161 -19.62 -11.46 -4.19
CA ILE A 161 -19.10 -12.46 -5.14
C ILE A 161 -19.44 -13.85 -4.62
N VAL A 162 -20.12 -14.63 -5.45
CA VAL A 162 -20.50 -16.01 -5.14
C VAL A 162 -19.97 -16.98 -6.20
N LYS A 163 -19.85 -18.24 -5.84
CA LYS A 163 -19.57 -19.30 -6.82
C LYS A 163 -20.74 -19.39 -7.81
N ASP A 164 -20.43 -19.35 -9.10
CA ASP A 164 -21.43 -19.58 -10.13
C ASP A 164 -21.68 -21.08 -10.28
N GLU A 165 -22.78 -21.57 -9.72
CA GLU A 165 -23.17 -22.98 -9.81
C GLU A 165 -23.59 -23.40 -11.22
N ASN A 166 -23.93 -22.43 -12.09
CA ASN A 166 -24.31 -22.67 -13.49
C ASN A 166 -23.12 -22.52 -14.45
N ALA A 167 -21.94 -22.12 -13.94
CA ALA A 167 -20.77 -22.05 -14.78
C ALA A 167 -20.37 -23.47 -15.20
N SER A 168 -20.39 -23.74 -16.49
CA SER A 168 -19.78 -24.95 -17.02
C SER A 168 -18.32 -24.94 -16.64
N VAL A 169 -17.92 -25.81 -15.73
CA VAL A 169 -16.52 -26.00 -15.36
C VAL A 169 -15.78 -26.44 -16.62
N GLN A 170 -15.23 -25.50 -17.34
CA GLN A 170 -14.33 -25.80 -18.42
C GLN A 170 -13.12 -26.49 -17.76
N LYS A 171 -13.06 -27.81 -17.86
CA LYS A 171 -11.92 -28.57 -17.34
C LYS A 171 -10.68 -28.14 -18.10
N MET A 172 -9.96 -27.20 -17.56
CA MET A 172 -8.66 -26.82 -18.09
C MET A 172 -7.79 -28.06 -18.16
N SER A 173 -7.17 -28.25 -19.31
CA SER A 173 -6.18 -29.31 -19.51
C SER A 173 -4.98 -29.07 -18.59
N PHE A 174 -4.17 -30.09 -18.33
CA PHE A 174 -2.97 -29.95 -17.52
C PHE A 174 -2.01 -28.90 -18.10
N ALA A 175 -1.90 -28.82 -19.42
CA ALA A 175 -1.05 -27.86 -20.13
C ALA A 175 -1.55 -26.40 -19.92
N GLU A 176 -2.87 -26.16 -19.95
CA GLU A 176 -3.46 -24.85 -19.66
C GLU A 176 -3.23 -24.43 -18.21
N LYS A 177 -3.39 -25.36 -17.26
CA LYS A 177 -3.09 -25.10 -15.85
C LYS A 177 -1.62 -24.76 -15.61
N LEU A 178 -0.69 -25.45 -16.28
CA LEU A 178 0.73 -25.14 -16.24
C LEU A 178 1.01 -23.74 -16.80
N LYS A 179 0.43 -23.42 -17.96
CA LYS A 179 0.58 -22.11 -18.57
C LYS A 179 0.07 -21.01 -17.66
N GLU A 180 -1.11 -21.15 -17.09
CA GLU A 180 -1.72 -20.16 -16.23
C GLU A 180 -0.96 -19.98 -14.91
N ASN A 181 -0.48 -21.06 -14.30
CA ASN A 181 0.22 -20.97 -13.03
C ASN A 181 1.69 -20.55 -13.14
N PHE A 182 2.34 -20.75 -14.26
CA PHE A 182 3.78 -20.49 -14.40
C PHE A 182 4.12 -19.41 -15.43
N ILE A 183 3.38 -19.33 -16.54
CA ILE A 183 3.72 -18.46 -17.66
C ILE A 183 2.91 -17.15 -17.62
N THR A 184 1.61 -17.22 -17.31
CA THR A 184 0.77 -16.04 -17.17
C THR A 184 1.35 -15.11 -16.10
N ASP A 185 1.37 -13.82 -16.35
CA ASP A 185 1.94 -12.79 -15.49
C ASP A 185 3.43 -13.01 -15.14
N ASN A 186 4.16 -13.80 -15.92
CA ASN A 186 5.57 -14.13 -15.68
C ASN A 186 5.85 -14.74 -14.30
N ARG A 187 4.87 -15.47 -13.73
CA ARG A 187 4.96 -16.03 -12.35
C ARG A 187 6.18 -16.91 -12.12
N TRP A 188 6.67 -17.59 -13.16
CA TRP A 188 7.92 -18.36 -13.09
C TRP A 188 9.13 -17.54 -12.62
N GLN A 189 9.13 -16.22 -12.89
CA GLN A 189 10.23 -15.34 -12.46
C GLN A 189 10.32 -15.22 -10.94
N TYR A 190 9.20 -15.27 -10.22
CA TYR A 190 9.20 -15.26 -8.75
C TYR A 190 9.89 -16.52 -8.20
N ILE A 191 9.62 -17.68 -8.82
CA ILE A 191 10.26 -18.95 -8.45
C ILE A 191 11.76 -18.90 -8.77
N ALA A 192 12.13 -18.42 -9.97
CA ALA A 192 13.52 -18.29 -10.39
C ALA A 192 14.31 -17.33 -9.48
N LYS A 193 13.74 -16.16 -9.14
CA LYS A 193 14.35 -15.20 -8.21
C LYS A 193 14.49 -15.79 -6.81
N GLY A 194 13.46 -16.48 -6.30
CA GLY A 194 13.53 -17.16 -5.00
C GLY A 194 14.62 -18.20 -4.95
N LEU A 195 14.75 -19.03 -5.99
CA LEU A 195 15.80 -20.03 -6.11
C LEU A 195 17.19 -19.38 -6.17
N LEU A 196 17.36 -18.34 -6.96
CA LEU A 196 18.62 -17.58 -7.07
C LEU A 196 19.02 -17.00 -5.71
N ASN A 197 18.09 -16.38 -4.99
CA ASN A 197 18.35 -15.84 -3.65
C ASN A 197 18.78 -16.93 -2.68
N THR A 198 18.13 -18.11 -2.72
CA THR A 198 18.50 -19.25 -1.89
C THR A 198 19.94 -19.71 -2.17
N ILE A 199 20.31 -19.81 -3.45
CA ILE A 199 21.67 -20.18 -3.86
C ILE A 199 22.68 -19.15 -3.35
N ILE A 200 22.41 -17.85 -3.52
CA ILE A 200 23.29 -16.76 -3.07
C ILE A 200 23.49 -16.86 -1.54
N ILE A 201 22.42 -16.96 -0.76
CA ILE A 201 22.49 -17.07 0.69
C ILE A 201 23.30 -18.31 1.10
N THR A 202 23.07 -19.44 0.45
CA THR A 202 23.78 -20.69 0.73
C THR A 202 25.28 -20.55 0.49
N VAL A 203 25.69 -19.94 -0.64
CA VAL A 203 27.10 -19.71 -0.96
C VAL A 203 27.76 -18.81 0.09
N PHE A 204 27.11 -17.70 0.45
CA PHE A 204 27.63 -16.81 1.49
C PHE A 204 27.75 -17.51 2.86
N ALA A 205 26.74 -18.31 3.24
CA ALA A 205 26.77 -19.08 4.49
C ALA A 205 27.94 -20.08 4.52
N ILE A 206 28.22 -20.77 3.41
CA ILE A 206 29.34 -21.69 3.29
C ILE A 206 30.66 -20.93 3.44
N ILE A 207 30.85 -19.82 2.73
CA ILE A 207 32.07 -19.01 2.80
C ILE A 207 32.32 -18.54 4.23
N ILE A 208 31.30 -17.99 4.90
CA ILE A 208 31.41 -17.52 6.29
C ILE A 208 31.74 -18.72 7.21
N GLY A 209 31.10 -19.86 7.02
CA GLY A 209 31.36 -21.08 7.80
C GLY A 209 32.79 -21.57 7.68
N ILE A 210 33.35 -21.55 6.45
CA ILE A 210 34.76 -21.93 6.20
C ILE A 210 35.70 -20.96 6.89
N VAL A 211 35.49 -19.64 6.76
CA VAL A 211 36.33 -18.60 7.37
C VAL A 211 36.33 -18.72 8.90
N LEU A 212 35.14 -18.82 9.50
CA LEU A 212 35.01 -18.98 10.95
C LEU A 212 35.62 -20.30 11.44
N GLY A 213 35.39 -21.41 10.71
CA GLY A 213 36.00 -22.69 11.05
C GLY A 213 37.52 -22.66 10.99
N PHE A 214 38.08 -21.98 9.98
CA PHE A 214 39.54 -21.79 9.86
C PHE A 214 40.10 -20.93 11.00
N LEU A 215 39.44 -19.85 11.36
CA LEU A 215 39.87 -18.99 12.50
C LEU A 215 39.86 -19.76 13.82
N ILE A 216 38.79 -20.54 14.07
CA ILE A 216 38.71 -21.39 15.28
C ILE A 216 39.82 -22.45 15.28
N ALA A 217 40.11 -23.06 14.13
CA ALA A 217 41.18 -24.06 14.01
C ALA A 217 42.58 -23.44 14.33
N ILE A 218 42.87 -22.25 13.84
CA ILE A 218 44.11 -21.53 14.15
C ILE A 218 44.25 -21.24 15.66
N ILE A 219 43.17 -20.72 16.28
CA ILE A 219 43.16 -20.41 17.71
C ILE A 219 43.45 -21.68 18.56
N ARG A 220 42.77 -22.76 18.21
CA ARG A 220 42.95 -24.07 18.89
C ARG A 220 44.36 -24.60 18.74
N THR A 221 44.93 -24.57 17.54
CA THR A 221 46.29 -25.06 17.26
C THR A 221 47.36 -24.17 17.93
N SER A 222 47.08 -22.85 18.08
CA SER A 222 47.99 -21.94 18.78
C SER A 222 48.00 -22.16 20.29
N HIS A 223 46.94 -22.69 20.89
CA HIS A 223 46.85 -22.93 22.34
C HIS A 223 47.49 -24.26 22.77
N ASP A 224 47.64 -25.21 21.86
CA ASP A 224 48.26 -26.51 22.12
C ASP A 224 49.80 -26.49 22.10
N LYS A 225 50.47 -25.34 22.02
CA LYS A 225 51.91 -25.18 21.98
C LYS A 225 52.57 -24.67 23.29
N ASN A 226 51.86 -24.76 24.44
CA ASN A 226 52.42 -24.47 25.76
C ASN A 226 52.32 -25.72 26.68
#